data_715e726fa85e112b777996836c1fdeac
#
_entry.id   715e726fa85e112b777996836c1fdeac
#
_cell.length_a   1.000
_cell.length_b   1.000
_cell.length_c   1.000
_cell.angle_alpha   90.00
_cell.angle_beta   90.00
_cell.angle_gamma   90.00
#
_symmetry.space_group_name_H-M   'P 1'
#
loop_
_entity.id
_entity.type
_entity.pdbx_description
1 polymer ?
#
loop_
_entity_poly.entity_id
_entity_poly.type
_entity_poly.pdbx_seq_one_letter_code
_entity_poly.pdbx_strand_id
1 'polypeptide(L)'
;MLRPVFEDVSEFNCSDLYLHSVGAPSGNKIWAACHEIAHMLIDKNISYGDSALNPIRIFSTTDATEQLKVRIDDKLNRVKNNQGFAGDNDIDDLIGYLILYKIANSS
;
A
#
# COMPACT_ATOMS: atom_id res chain seq x y z
N MET A 1 -7.95 -15.45 -13.41
CA MET A 1 -6.53 -15.36 -13.02
C MET A 1 -6.37 -15.60 -11.52
N LEU A 2 -5.47 -16.46 -11.17
CA LEU A 2 -5.23 -16.75 -9.77
C LEU A 2 -4.56 -15.53 -9.10
N ARG A 3 -5.07 -15.20 -7.92
CA ARG A 3 -4.50 -14.11 -7.14
C ARG A 3 -3.21 -14.58 -6.47
N PRO A 4 -2.15 -13.76 -6.45
CA PRO A 4 -0.95 -14.12 -5.71
C PRO A 4 -1.23 -14.24 -4.21
N VAL A 5 -0.54 -15.16 -3.56
CA VAL A 5 -0.61 -15.36 -2.12
C VAL A 5 0.55 -14.58 -1.49
N PHE A 6 0.26 -13.76 -0.50
CA PHE A 6 1.26 -12.92 0.18
C PHE A 6 1.76 -13.54 1.49
N GLU A 7 1.62 -14.84 1.64
CA GLU A 7 2.03 -15.54 2.87
C GLU A 7 3.52 -15.79 2.94
N ASP A 8 4.15 -16.04 1.79
CA ASP A 8 5.58 -16.31 1.74
C ASP A 8 6.25 -15.29 0.80
N VAL A 9 6.74 -14.22 1.37
CA VAL A 9 7.42 -13.16 0.64
C VAL A 9 8.91 -13.42 0.48
N SER A 10 9.43 -14.46 1.09
CA SER A 10 10.85 -14.79 0.99
C SER A 10 11.24 -15.21 -0.43
N GLU A 11 10.28 -15.65 -1.23
CA GLU A 11 10.51 -16.03 -2.61
C GLU A 11 10.51 -14.83 -3.57
N PHE A 12 10.03 -13.68 -3.14
CA PHE A 12 10.02 -12.49 -3.98
C PHE A 12 11.42 -11.89 -4.05
N ASN A 13 11.88 -11.67 -5.27
CA ASN A 13 13.21 -11.17 -5.54
C ASN A 13 13.10 -9.89 -6.39
N CYS A 14 13.66 -8.80 -5.89
CA CYS A 14 13.64 -7.52 -6.61
C CYS A 14 14.36 -7.61 -7.96
N SER A 15 15.37 -8.48 -8.08
CA SER A 15 16.07 -8.70 -9.34
C SER A 15 15.15 -9.28 -10.41
N ASP A 16 14.26 -10.22 -10.03
CA ASP A 16 13.30 -10.80 -10.95
C ASP A 16 12.31 -9.76 -11.44
N LEU A 17 11.84 -8.90 -10.54
CA LEU A 17 10.93 -7.81 -10.89
C LEU A 17 11.61 -6.82 -11.84
N TYR A 18 12.85 -6.47 -11.57
CA TYR A 18 13.63 -5.58 -12.43
C TYR A 18 13.80 -6.19 -13.83
N LEU A 19 14.19 -7.46 -13.92
CA LEU A 19 14.37 -8.14 -15.20
C LEU A 19 13.07 -8.20 -15.99
N HIS A 20 11.94 -8.43 -15.30
CA HIS A 20 10.64 -8.42 -15.95
C HIS A 20 10.31 -7.05 -16.55
N SER A 21 10.75 -5.97 -15.92
CA SER A 21 10.45 -4.62 -16.37
C SER A 21 11.24 -4.17 -17.59
N VAL A 22 12.38 -4.81 -17.88
CA VAL A 22 13.32 -4.34 -18.91
C VAL A 22 12.71 -4.32 -20.30
N GLY A 23 11.80 -5.24 -20.62
CA GLY A 23 11.19 -5.32 -21.94
C GLY A 23 10.02 -4.36 -22.15
N ALA A 24 9.57 -3.64 -21.13
CA ALA A 24 8.41 -2.76 -21.24
C ALA A 24 8.85 -1.31 -21.48
N PRO A 25 8.12 -0.51 -22.29
CA PRO A 25 8.51 0.88 -22.60
C PRO A 25 8.69 1.77 -21.37
N SER A 26 7.89 1.58 -20.33
CA SER A 26 7.99 2.35 -19.09
C SER A 26 8.33 1.47 -17.90
N GLY A 27 8.88 0.29 -18.14
CA GLY A 27 9.13 -0.71 -17.11
C GLY A 27 9.99 -0.21 -15.96
N ASN A 28 11.07 0.48 -16.26
CA ASN A 28 11.96 1.03 -15.24
C ASN A 28 11.29 2.06 -14.36
N LYS A 29 10.44 2.90 -14.94
CA LYS A 29 9.70 3.94 -14.20
C LYS A 29 8.65 3.32 -13.30
N ILE A 30 7.95 2.31 -13.79
CA ILE A 30 6.93 1.59 -13.01
C ILE A 30 7.60 0.88 -11.83
N TRP A 31 8.69 0.17 -12.10
CA TRP A 31 9.44 -0.54 -11.05
C TRP A 31 9.91 0.43 -9.97
N ALA A 32 10.50 1.57 -10.39
CA ALA A 32 11.01 2.56 -9.45
C ALA A 32 9.89 3.16 -8.58
N ALA A 33 8.74 3.48 -9.18
CA ALA A 33 7.60 4.01 -8.45
C ALA A 33 7.07 3.00 -7.42
N CYS A 34 6.96 1.74 -7.81
CA CYS A 34 6.52 0.67 -6.90
C CYS A 34 7.52 0.47 -5.76
N HIS A 35 8.82 0.51 -6.07
CA HIS A 35 9.87 0.37 -5.07
C HIS A 35 9.81 1.51 -4.03
N GLU A 36 9.62 2.73 -4.49
CA GLU A 36 9.49 3.89 -3.62
C GLU A 36 8.30 3.76 -2.67
N ILE A 37 7.15 3.36 -3.20
CA ILE A 37 5.94 3.15 -2.40
C ILE A 37 6.14 2.01 -1.40
N ALA A 38 6.74 0.91 -1.83
CA ALA A 38 7.00 -0.22 -0.95
C ALA A 38 7.90 0.19 0.22
N HIS A 39 8.94 0.95 -0.05
CA HIS A 39 9.86 1.42 0.97
C HIS A 39 9.16 2.30 2.00
N MET A 40 8.40 3.27 1.55
CA MET A 40 7.62 4.17 2.39
C MET A 40 6.62 3.39 3.24
N LEU A 41 5.89 2.48 2.63
CA LEU A 41 4.83 1.72 3.28
C LEU A 41 5.39 0.77 4.35
N ILE A 42 6.50 0.13 4.06
CA ILE A 42 7.16 -0.76 5.03
C ILE A 42 7.66 0.04 6.23
N ASP A 43 8.26 1.21 6.00
CA ASP A 43 8.73 2.07 7.08
C ASP A 43 7.57 2.52 7.97
N LYS A 44 6.45 2.90 7.38
CA LYS A 44 5.24 3.27 8.14
C LYS A 44 4.69 2.06 8.91
N ASN A 45 4.68 0.90 8.30
CA ASN A 45 4.20 -0.31 8.95
C ASN A 45 5.02 -0.64 10.20
N ILE A 46 6.33 -0.52 10.11
CA ILE A 46 7.22 -0.72 11.25
C ILE A 46 6.91 0.31 12.34
N SER A 47 6.78 1.59 11.97
CA SER A 47 6.53 2.67 12.92
C SER A 47 5.20 2.53 13.65
N TYR A 48 4.18 2.02 12.98
CA TYR A 48 2.82 1.92 13.54
C TYR A 48 2.50 0.52 14.06
N GLY A 49 3.47 -0.38 14.14
CA GLY A 49 3.27 -1.70 14.73
C GLY A 49 2.24 -2.54 13.99
N ASP A 50 2.18 -2.42 12.65
CA ASP A 50 1.28 -3.20 11.81
C ASP A 50 -0.21 -2.93 12.07
N SER A 51 -0.54 -1.78 12.64
CA SER A 51 -1.90 -1.48 13.09
C SER A 51 -2.93 -1.37 11.96
N ALA A 52 -2.50 -1.09 10.72
CA ALA A 52 -3.43 -1.01 9.60
C ALA A 52 -4.06 -2.36 9.26
N LEU A 53 -3.28 -3.44 9.35
CA LEU A 53 -3.76 -4.80 9.10
C LEU A 53 -4.21 -5.51 10.39
N ASN A 54 -3.68 -5.08 11.52
CA ASN A 54 -3.99 -5.65 12.84
C ASN A 54 -4.36 -4.54 13.82
N PRO A 55 -5.55 -3.93 13.67
CA PRO A 55 -5.98 -2.82 14.52
C PRO A 55 -6.24 -3.27 15.96
N ILE A 56 -6.02 -2.36 16.91
CA ILE A 56 -6.17 -2.63 18.33
C ILE A 56 -7.63 -2.96 18.71
N ARG A 57 -8.60 -2.25 18.14
CA ARG A 57 -10.04 -2.49 18.37
C ARG A 57 -10.48 -2.29 19.83
N ILE A 58 -9.99 -1.23 20.46
CA ILE A 58 -10.41 -0.91 21.83
C ILE A 58 -11.83 -0.34 21.83
N PHE A 59 -12.11 0.62 20.94
CA PHE A 59 -13.43 1.24 20.82
C PHE A 59 -14.20 0.75 19.61
N SER A 60 -13.51 0.49 18.50
CA SER A 60 -14.13 0.04 17.25
C SER A 60 -14.04 -1.49 17.15
N THR A 61 -15.16 -2.11 16.79
CA THR A 61 -15.19 -3.55 16.48
C THR A 61 -15.03 -3.80 14.99
N THR A 62 -14.90 -2.75 14.19
CA THR A 62 -14.77 -2.83 12.73
C THR A 62 -13.48 -3.54 12.35
N ASP A 63 -13.54 -4.42 11.35
CA ASP A 63 -12.36 -5.16 10.92
C ASP A 63 -11.38 -4.26 10.13
N ALA A 64 -10.20 -4.81 9.84
CA ALA A 64 -9.14 -4.07 9.16
C ALA A 64 -9.58 -3.59 7.78
N THR A 65 -10.32 -4.40 7.04
CA THR A 65 -10.79 -4.07 5.69
C THR A 65 -11.70 -2.84 5.71
N GLU A 66 -12.67 -2.79 6.63
CA GLU A 66 -13.57 -1.64 6.74
C GLU A 66 -12.84 -0.38 7.21
N GLN A 67 -11.89 -0.50 8.11
CA GLN A 67 -11.09 0.64 8.55
C GLN A 67 -10.24 1.19 7.40
N LEU A 68 -9.70 0.33 6.57
CA LEU A 68 -8.93 0.74 5.38
C LEU A 68 -9.81 1.47 4.37
N LYS A 69 -11.04 1.01 4.16
CA LYS A 69 -12.00 1.69 3.28
C LYS A 69 -12.25 3.13 3.73
N VAL A 70 -12.41 3.36 5.02
CA VAL A 70 -12.61 4.70 5.56
C VAL A 70 -11.41 5.59 5.27
N ARG A 71 -10.20 5.08 5.45
CA ARG A 71 -8.98 5.83 5.17
C ARG A 71 -8.81 6.13 3.69
N ILE A 72 -9.18 5.19 2.83
CA ILE A 72 -9.15 5.38 1.37
C ILE A 72 -10.12 6.50 0.99
N ASP A 73 -11.33 6.46 1.50
CA ASP A 73 -12.32 7.52 1.24
C ASP A 73 -11.81 8.89 1.69
N ASP A 74 -11.17 8.95 2.83
CA ASP A 74 -10.60 10.19 3.36
C ASP A 74 -9.52 10.75 2.43
N LYS A 75 -8.61 9.90 1.96
CA LYS A 75 -7.56 10.32 1.05
C LYS A 75 -8.11 10.72 -0.32
N LEU A 76 -9.11 10.01 -0.82
CA LEU A 76 -9.79 10.38 -2.07
C LEU A 76 -10.42 11.77 -1.93
N ASN A 77 -11.04 12.06 -0.81
CA ASN A 77 -11.63 13.36 -0.55
C ASN A 77 -10.56 14.47 -0.55
N ARG A 78 -9.41 14.22 0.06
CA ARG A 78 -8.30 15.17 0.07
C ARG A 78 -7.75 15.43 -1.33
N VAL A 79 -7.56 14.38 -2.12
CA VAL A 79 -7.09 14.50 -3.50
C VAL A 79 -8.08 15.29 -4.34
N LYS A 80 -9.37 14.99 -4.22
CA LYS A 80 -10.44 15.66 -4.94
C LYS A 80 -10.47 17.16 -4.65
N ASN A 81 -10.32 17.52 -3.38
CA ASN A 81 -10.43 18.90 -2.93
C ASN A 81 -9.09 19.64 -2.93
N ASN A 82 -8.02 18.98 -3.35
CA ASN A 82 -6.67 19.52 -3.32
C ASN A 82 -6.31 20.09 -1.94
N GLN A 83 -6.72 19.37 -0.89
CA GLN A 83 -6.48 19.72 0.50
C GLN A 83 -5.38 18.82 1.05
N GLY A 84 -4.24 19.39 1.39
CA GLY A 84 -3.17 18.66 2.01
C GLY A 84 -2.35 19.60 2.88
N PHE A 85 -1.68 19.03 3.87
CA PHE A 85 -0.72 19.78 4.66
C PHE A 85 0.65 19.73 3.98
N ALA A 86 1.46 20.75 4.21
CA ALA A 86 2.82 20.76 3.70
C ALA A 86 3.57 19.51 4.20
N GLY A 87 4.21 18.81 3.28
CA GLY A 87 4.92 17.58 3.60
C GLY A 87 4.12 16.30 3.46
N ASP A 88 2.79 16.39 3.32
CA ASP A 88 1.96 15.21 3.06
C ASP A 88 1.94 14.91 1.57
N ASN A 89 1.99 13.62 1.25
CA ASN A 89 1.79 13.16 -0.12
C ASN A 89 0.55 12.28 -0.17
N ASP A 90 -0.61 12.88 -0.44
CA ASP A 90 -1.89 12.20 -0.43
C ASP A 90 -1.99 11.12 -1.49
N ILE A 91 -1.33 11.29 -2.64
CA ILE A 91 -1.31 10.27 -3.70
C ILE A 91 -0.54 9.03 -3.24
N ASP A 92 0.65 9.22 -2.69
CA ASP A 92 1.45 8.09 -2.18
C ASP A 92 0.74 7.38 -1.04
N ASP A 93 0.12 8.13 -0.15
CA ASP A 93 -0.65 7.56 0.96
C ASP A 93 -1.84 6.76 0.46
N LEU A 94 -2.55 7.27 -0.57
CA LEU A 94 -3.67 6.56 -1.18
C LEU A 94 -3.20 5.25 -1.81
N ILE A 95 -2.10 5.27 -2.54
CA ILE A 95 -1.53 4.06 -3.13
C ILE A 95 -1.20 3.06 -2.03
N GLY A 96 -0.57 3.52 -0.95
CA GLY A 96 -0.23 2.67 0.19
C GLY A 96 -1.45 2.01 0.82
N TYR A 97 -2.52 2.75 1.05
CA TYR A 97 -3.76 2.20 1.60
C TYR A 97 -4.40 1.19 0.65
N LEU A 98 -4.33 1.42 -0.65
CA LEU A 98 -4.85 0.46 -1.64
C LEU A 98 -4.04 -0.84 -1.64
N ILE A 99 -2.73 -0.76 -1.46
CA ILE A 99 -1.89 -1.95 -1.33
C ILE A 99 -2.28 -2.72 -0.06
N LEU A 100 -2.43 -2.04 1.07
CA LEU A 100 -2.86 -2.68 2.32
C LEU A 100 -4.24 -3.32 2.17
N TYR A 101 -5.16 -2.65 1.50
CA TYR A 101 -6.49 -3.17 1.21
C TYR A 101 -6.41 -4.45 0.37
N LYS A 102 -5.55 -4.45 -0.64
CA LYS A 102 -5.31 -5.64 -1.46
C LYS A 102 -4.80 -6.81 -0.61
N ILE A 103 -3.87 -6.55 0.30
CA ILE A 103 -3.34 -7.59 1.21
C ILE A 103 -4.46 -8.11 2.11
N ALA A 104 -5.25 -7.22 2.72
CA ALA A 104 -6.34 -7.61 3.61
C ALA A 104 -7.36 -8.49 2.91
N ASN A 105 -7.63 -8.24 1.63
CA ASN A 105 -8.56 -9.03 0.83
C ASN A 105 -7.98 -10.32 0.28
N SER A 106 -6.68 -10.53 0.37
CA SER A 106 -6.02 -11.70 -0.20
C SER A 106 -5.92 -12.88 0.77
N SER A 107 -6.21 -12.64 2.02
CA SER A 107 -6.14 -13.67 3.06
C SER A 107 -7.45 -14.41 3.25
#